data_a63df830a3878b2bd2e0ca24cedea4c9
#
_entry.id   a63df830a3878b2bd2e0ca24cedea4c9
#
_cell.length_a   1.000
_cell.length_b   1.000
_cell.length_c   1.000
_cell.angle_alpha   90.00
_cell.angle_beta   90.00
_cell.angle_gamma   90.00
#
_symmetry.space_group_name_H-M   'P 1'
#
loop_
_entity.id
_entity.type
_entity.pdbx_description
1 polymer ?
#
loop_
_entity_poly.entity_id
_entity_poly.type
_entity_poly.pdbx_seq_one_letter_code
_entity_poly.pdbx_strand_id
1 'polypeptide(L)'
;KYMLNDACVLLDKPLIYGAVSKFEGQVGILNVADEKKIKCNYRDLFPQPPTEHILNCSEEGVLGTLTGIIGAMQANETIKLLTGIGVPLINQLLIYNSLNNQSYTIEITENKKSYHSPLDDEEFIKMDYDWLCLPDKNINMIDATEFRKMLIETDALFIDVRENDEKPVVSFNHKKIPLSQFENEIKNINQNTIVLFCQTGKRSLQAAQMLLKDDAKDKKVYSLKDGILSLQD
;
A
#
# COMPACT_ATOMS: atom_id res chain seq x y z
N LYS A 1 4.62 -1.89 4.91
CA LYS A 1 5.34 -1.36 6.10
C LYS A 1 4.83 -2.02 7.39
N TYR A 2 3.51 -2.10 7.62
CA TYR A 2 2.93 -2.71 8.83
C TYR A 2 3.38 -4.15 9.05
N MET A 3 3.28 -5.01 8.03
CA MET A 3 3.72 -6.41 8.10
C MET A 3 5.20 -6.54 8.52
N LEU A 4 6.09 -5.74 7.93
CA LEU A 4 7.52 -5.76 8.29
C LEU A 4 7.74 -5.25 9.73
N ASN A 5 7.01 -4.21 10.13
CA ASN A 5 7.06 -3.71 11.50
C ASN A 5 6.62 -4.80 12.50
N ASP A 6 5.48 -5.41 12.24
CA ASP A 6 4.91 -6.41 13.16
C ASP A 6 5.80 -7.66 13.25
N ALA A 7 6.39 -8.09 12.14
CA ALA A 7 7.41 -9.15 12.15
C ALA A 7 8.64 -8.76 12.98
N CYS A 8 9.11 -7.51 12.86
CA CYS A 8 10.24 -7.03 13.66
C CYS A 8 9.90 -6.96 15.14
N VAL A 9 8.69 -6.52 15.50
CA VAL A 9 8.22 -6.50 16.89
C VAL A 9 8.14 -7.91 17.47
N LEU A 10 7.51 -8.83 16.73
CA LEU A 10 7.33 -10.22 17.16
C LEU A 10 8.66 -10.96 17.35
N LEU A 11 9.60 -10.75 16.43
CA LEU A 11 10.91 -11.39 16.47
C LEU A 11 11.97 -10.63 17.29
N ASP A 12 11.56 -9.56 17.95
CA ASP A 12 12.45 -8.66 18.68
C ASP A 12 13.66 -8.19 17.86
N LYS A 13 13.42 -7.74 16.63
CA LYS A 13 14.45 -7.27 15.71
C LYS A 13 14.36 -5.76 15.49
N PRO A 14 15.49 -5.05 15.41
CA PRO A 14 15.52 -3.65 14.99
C PRO A 14 14.89 -3.48 13.60
N LEU A 15 14.17 -2.39 13.40
CA LEU A 15 13.68 -1.96 12.09
C LEU A 15 14.35 -0.65 11.69
N ILE A 16 15.22 -0.70 10.69
CA ILE A 16 15.81 0.50 10.10
C ILE A 16 14.83 1.04 9.08
N TYR A 17 14.04 2.00 9.51
CA TYR A 17 12.99 2.61 8.70
C TYR A 17 13.54 3.63 7.73
N GLY A 18 13.07 3.59 6.48
CA GLY A 18 13.30 4.60 5.47
C GLY A 18 12.08 4.76 4.58
N ALA A 19 11.73 6.00 4.26
CA ALA A 19 10.65 6.33 3.34
C ALA A 19 10.99 7.57 2.53
N VAL A 20 10.42 7.67 1.32
CA VAL A 20 10.57 8.82 0.43
C VAL A 20 9.20 9.18 -0.14
N SER A 21 8.95 10.47 -0.33
CA SER A 21 7.78 11.01 -1.01
C SER A 21 8.17 12.33 -1.66
N LYS A 22 7.92 12.49 -2.95
CA LYS A 22 8.27 13.70 -3.73
C LYS A 22 9.73 14.14 -3.54
N PHE A 23 9.92 15.07 -2.63
CA PHE A 23 11.22 15.72 -2.33
C PHE A 23 11.66 15.51 -0.88
N GLU A 24 10.89 14.77 -0.09
CA GLU A 24 11.18 14.51 1.32
C GLU A 24 11.50 13.05 1.56
N GLY A 25 12.46 12.82 2.45
CA GLY A 25 12.86 11.51 2.92
C GLY A 25 12.85 11.41 4.44
N GLN A 26 12.63 10.21 4.93
CA GLN A 26 12.56 9.91 6.36
C GLN A 26 13.47 8.74 6.68
N VAL A 27 14.19 8.83 7.81
CA VAL A 27 15.03 7.74 8.33
C VAL A 27 14.90 7.68 9.84
N GLY A 28 14.84 6.47 10.39
CA GLY A 28 14.82 6.26 11.84
C GLY A 28 15.08 4.79 12.21
N ILE A 29 15.31 4.55 13.49
CA ILE A 29 15.46 3.20 14.05
C ILE A 29 14.33 2.93 15.00
N LEU A 30 13.57 1.89 14.72
CA LEU A 30 12.40 1.46 15.46
C LEU A 30 12.65 0.09 16.09
N ASN A 31 11.85 -0.24 17.09
CA ASN A 31 11.90 -1.50 17.82
C ASN A 31 13.24 -1.76 18.53
N VAL A 32 13.90 -0.70 18.98
CA VAL A 32 15.10 -0.73 19.82
C VAL A 32 14.83 0.09 21.07
N ALA A 33 15.18 -0.45 22.25
CA ALA A 33 15.03 0.28 23.51
C ALA A 33 16.04 1.44 23.59
N ASP A 34 15.56 2.61 23.96
CA ASP A 34 16.40 3.75 24.31
C ASP A 34 16.96 3.64 25.74
N GLU A 35 17.66 4.69 26.21
CA GLU A 35 18.20 4.76 27.58
C GLU A 35 17.11 4.70 28.67
N LYS A 36 15.88 5.12 28.34
CA LYS A 36 14.72 5.06 29.23
C LYS A 36 13.97 3.71 29.15
N LYS A 37 14.50 2.76 28.37
CA LYS A 37 13.88 1.47 28.05
C LYS A 37 12.55 1.57 27.27
N ILE A 38 12.32 2.69 26.61
CA ILE A 38 11.18 2.90 25.71
C ILE A 38 11.53 2.28 24.35
N LYS A 39 10.57 1.57 23.77
CA LYS A 39 10.73 0.83 22.52
C LYS A 39 9.57 1.14 21.58
N CYS A 40 9.76 2.19 20.77
CA CYS A 40 8.75 2.59 19.79
C CYS A 40 8.84 1.76 18.51
N ASN A 41 7.73 1.61 17.84
CA ASN A 41 7.60 0.90 16.58
C ASN A 41 6.82 1.75 15.54
N TYR A 42 6.66 1.24 14.33
CA TYR A 42 5.99 1.96 13.24
C TYR A 42 4.54 2.36 13.56
N ARG A 43 3.83 1.56 14.38
CA ARG A 43 2.44 1.85 14.77
C ARG A 43 2.33 3.00 15.78
N ASP A 44 3.40 3.35 16.47
CA ASP A 44 3.43 4.54 17.31
C ASP A 44 3.44 5.82 16.48
N LEU A 45 4.09 5.80 15.30
CA LEU A 45 4.05 6.89 14.31
C LEU A 45 2.73 6.91 13.51
N PHE A 46 2.30 5.74 13.07
CA PHE A 46 1.16 5.55 12.18
C PHE A 46 0.24 4.47 12.75
N PRO A 47 -0.63 4.83 13.73
CA PRO A 47 -1.45 3.87 14.47
C PRO A 47 -2.39 3.07 13.59
N GLN A 48 -2.90 3.70 12.54
CA GLN A 48 -3.80 3.08 11.58
C GLN A 48 -3.34 3.36 10.15
N PRO A 49 -3.59 2.43 9.23
CA PRO A 49 -3.42 2.73 7.82
C PRO A 49 -4.28 3.93 7.43
N PRO A 50 -3.80 4.75 6.51
CA PRO A 50 -4.59 5.86 6.00
C PRO A 50 -5.89 5.33 5.38
N THR A 51 -6.99 5.98 5.71
CA THR A 51 -8.32 5.68 5.14
C THR A 51 -8.49 6.27 3.75
N GLU A 52 -7.65 7.25 3.41
CA GLU A 52 -7.62 7.88 2.09
C GLU A 52 -6.53 7.24 1.22
N HIS A 53 -6.77 7.26 -0.10
CA HIS A 53 -5.76 6.81 -1.05
C HIS A 53 -4.52 7.72 -0.95
N ILE A 54 -3.46 7.19 -0.37
CA ILE A 54 -2.14 7.84 -0.45
C ILE A 54 -1.54 7.44 -1.79
N LEU A 55 -1.29 8.44 -2.62
CA LEU A 55 -0.57 8.25 -3.88
C LEU A 55 0.76 7.54 -3.61
N ASN A 56 1.05 6.51 -4.37
CA ASN A 56 2.32 5.81 -4.27
C ASN A 56 3.43 6.59 -4.99
N CYS A 57 4.68 6.19 -4.77
CA CYS A 57 5.84 6.86 -5.38
C CYS A 57 5.80 6.94 -6.92
N SER A 58 5.08 6.02 -7.58
CA SER A 58 4.92 6.03 -9.03
C SER A 58 3.89 7.05 -9.49
N GLU A 59 2.91 7.36 -8.65
CA GLU A 59 1.84 8.32 -8.94
C GLU A 59 2.25 9.75 -8.59
N GLU A 60 2.90 9.94 -7.45
CA GLU A 60 3.36 11.26 -6.99
C GLU A 60 4.68 11.70 -7.64
N GLY A 61 5.48 10.74 -8.08
CA GLY A 61 6.86 10.95 -8.46
C GLY A 61 7.79 11.09 -7.23
N VAL A 62 9.05 10.73 -7.41
CA VAL A 62 10.11 10.90 -6.40
C VAL A 62 11.37 11.35 -7.11
N LEU A 63 12.08 12.30 -6.52
CA LEU A 63 13.40 12.70 -7.00
C LEU A 63 14.34 11.48 -6.88
N GLY A 64 14.85 10.98 -8.03
CA GLY A 64 15.61 9.74 -8.07
C GLY A 64 16.85 9.71 -7.17
N THR A 65 17.54 10.83 -7.01
CA THR A 65 18.69 10.96 -6.11
C THR A 65 18.31 10.83 -4.63
N LEU A 66 17.08 11.21 -4.25
CA LEU A 66 16.61 11.15 -2.87
C LEU A 66 16.59 9.72 -2.34
N THR A 67 16.21 8.74 -3.17
CA THR A 67 16.21 7.33 -2.77
C THR A 67 17.61 6.85 -2.39
N GLY A 68 18.64 7.27 -3.13
CA GLY A 68 20.04 6.98 -2.83
C GLY A 68 20.50 7.63 -1.52
N ILE A 69 20.15 8.89 -1.29
CA ILE A 69 20.48 9.62 -0.06
C ILE A 69 19.86 8.91 1.15
N ILE A 70 18.58 8.62 1.11
CA ILE A 70 17.87 7.93 2.21
C ILE A 70 18.41 6.52 2.42
N GLY A 71 18.70 5.77 1.36
CA GLY A 71 19.33 4.45 1.47
C GLY A 71 20.72 4.50 2.12
N ALA A 72 21.54 5.48 1.78
CA ALA A 72 22.84 5.69 2.41
C ALA A 72 22.70 6.08 3.90
N MET A 73 21.72 6.91 4.24
CA MET A 73 21.40 7.23 5.63
C MET A 73 20.96 6.01 6.42
N GLN A 74 20.08 5.16 5.86
CA GLN A 74 19.70 3.90 6.51
C GLN A 74 20.91 2.98 6.76
N ALA A 75 21.81 2.85 5.78
CA ALA A 75 23.03 2.07 5.94
C ALA A 75 23.91 2.64 7.07
N ASN A 76 24.04 3.96 7.13
CA ASN A 76 24.80 4.64 8.20
C ASN A 76 24.17 4.40 9.58
N GLU A 77 22.84 4.47 9.71
CA GLU A 77 22.15 4.15 10.98
C GLU A 77 22.34 2.69 11.36
N THR A 78 22.33 1.78 10.39
CA THR A 78 22.62 0.35 10.62
C THR A 78 24.04 0.15 11.17
N ILE A 79 25.04 0.82 10.58
CA ILE A 79 26.44 0.74 11.03
C ILE A 79 26.56 1.28 12.45
N LYS A 80 25.99 2.43 12.75
CA LYS A 80 26.01 3.01 14.11
C LYS A 80 25.39 2.06 15.15
N LEU A 81 24.23 1.47 14.81
CA LEU A 81 23.57 0.53 15.71
C LEU A 81 24.38 -0.72 15.98
N LEU A 82 25.03 -1.30 14.95
CA LEU A 82 25.80 -2.55 15.07
C LEU A 82 27.16 -2.34 15.73
N THR A 83 27.79 -1.20 15.52
CA THR A 83 29.15 -0.92 16.00
C THR A 83 29.20 -0.15 17.30
N GLY A 84 28.11 0.48 17.70
CA GLY A 84 28.07 1.39 18.84
C GLY A 84 28.81 2.73 18.61
N ILE A 85 29.18 3.06 17.37
CA ILE A 85 29.87 4.31 17.04
C ILE A 85 28.84 5.41 16.78
N GLY A 86 29.01 6.55 17.43
CA GLY A 86 28.13 7.71 17.27
C GLY A 86 26.79 7.54 18.00
N VAL A 87 25.78 8.32 17.58
CA VAL A 87 24.44 8.31 18.18
C VAL A 87 23.45 7.87 17.13
N PRO A 88 22.88 6.66 17.23
CA PRO A 88 21.87 6.18 16.33
C PRO A 88 20.51 6.86 16.57
N LEU A 89 19.68 6.97 15.55
CA LEU A 89 18.33 7.57 15.59
C LEU A 89 17.29 6.64 16.23
N ILE A 90 17.56 6.13 17.43
CA ILE A 90 16.65 5.26 18.17
C ILE A 90 15.46 6.07 18.68
N ASN A 91 14.22 5.60 18.38
CA ASN A 91 12.97 6.30 18.69
C ASN A 91 12.95 7.75 18.17
N GLN A 92 13.64 8.00 17.08
CA GLN A 92 13.69 9.29 16.42
C GLN A 92 13.44 9.12 14.92
N LEU A 93 12.83 10.14 14.32
CA LEU A 93 12.63 10.22 12.88
C LEU A 93 13.30 11.48 12.35
N LEU A 94 14.36 11.28 11.57
CA LEU A 94 14.99 12.35 10.79
C LEU A 94 14.17 12.55 9.52
N ILE A 95 13.81 13.79 9.25
CA ILE A 95 13.12 14.22 8.03
C ILE A 95 14.10 15.11 7.25
N TYR A 96 14.35 14.75 6.00
CA TYR A 96 15.24 15.44 5.09
C TYR A 96 14.48 15.97 3.88
N ASN A 97 14.62 17.25 3.57
CA ASN A 97 14.06 17.89 2.40
C ASN A 97 15.15 18.17 1.36
N SER A 98 15.04 17.51 0.20
CA SER A 98 16.05 17.58 -0.86
C SER A 98 16.03 18.87 -1.67
N LEU A 99 14.99 19.71 -1.57
CA LEU A 99 14.93 20.98 -2.30
C LEU A 99 15.81 22.07 -1.66
N ASN A 100 15.95 22.03 -0.34
CA ASN A 100 16.71 23.03 0.41
C ASN A 100 17.84 22.43 1.26
N ASN A 101 18.03 21.09 1.20
CA ASN A 101 19.01 20.33 2.00
C ASN A 101 18.87 20.52 3.51
N GLN A 102 17.68 20.86 3.99
CA GLN A 102 17.41 20.97 5.42
C GLN A 102 16.97 19.62 5.98
N SER A 103 17.35 19.39 7.24
CA SER A 103 16.86 18.24 7.99
C SER A 103 16.49 18.65 9.41
N TYR A 104 15.53 17.94 9.96
CA TYR A 104 15.16 18.05 11.38
C TYR A 104 14.78 16.68 11.91
N THR A 105 14.86 16.52 13.22
CA THR A 105 14.56 15.26 13.90
C THR A 105 13.39 15.45 14.86
N ILE A 106 12.47 14.51 14.86
CA ILE A 106 11.37 14.45 15.82
C ILE A 106 11.53 13.23 16.71
N GLU A 107 11.17 13.33 17.98
CA GLU A 107 11.11 12.20 18.90
C GLU A 107 9.81 11.40 18.68
N ILE A 108 9.92 10.07 18.69
CA ILE A 108 8.80 9.16 18.64
C ILE A 108 8.46 8.75 20.07
N THR A 109 7.20 8.85 20.43
CA THR A 109 6.71 8.45 21.74
C THR A 109 5.71 7.30 21.63
N GLU A 110 5.66 6.43 22.63
CA GLU A 110 4.70 5.34 22.68
C GLU A 110 3.26 5.87 22.57
N ASN A 111 2.52 5.32 21.62
CA ASN A 111 1.10 5.63 21.46
C ASN A 111 0.24 4.51 22.05
N LYS A 112 -0.19 4.70 23.29
CA LYS A 112 -1.05 3.72 24.01
C LYS A 112 -2.41 3.46 23.35
N LYS A 113 -2.80 4.24 22.34
CA LYS A 113 -4.01 4.05 21.55
C LYS A 113 -3.75 3.38 20.21
N SER A 114 -2.51 3.00 19.93
CA SER A 114 -2.18 2.33 18.67
C SER A 114 -2.83 0.95 18.59
N TYR A 115 -3.13 0.54 17.37
CA TYR A 115 -3.50 -0.83 17.07
C TYR A 115 -2.35 -1.75 17.54
N HIS A 116 -2.67 -2.78 18.30
CA HIS A 116 -1.66 -3.71 18.79
C HIS A 116 -1.02 -4.45 17.62
N SER A 117 0.30 -4.55 17.65
CA SER A 117 1.02 -5.53 16.85
C SER A 117 0.58 -6.94 17.28
N PRO A 118 0.59 -7.93 16.39
CA PRO A 118 0.27 -9.30 16.74
C PRO A 118 1.17 -9.78 17.88
N LEU A 119 0.60 -10.54 18.83
CA LEU A 119 1.29 -11.01 20.02
C LEU A 119 2.06 -12.31 19.79
N ASP A 120 1.68 -13.06 18.74
CA ASP A 120 2.27 -14.35 18.39
C ASP A 120 2.19 -14.63 16.88
N ASP A 121 2.79 -15.75 16.46
CA ASP A 121 2.85 -16.18 15.06
C ASP A 121 1.46 -16.47 14.49
N GLU A 122 0.52 -16.97 15.32
CA GLU A 122 -0.83 -17.29 14.85
C GLU A 122 -1.62 -16.02 14.54
N GLU A 123 -1.52 -15.01 15.39
CA GLU A 123 -2.13 -13.71 15.15
C GLU A 123 -1.51 -13.03 13.92
N PHE A 124 -0.16 -13.11 13.77
CA PHE A 124 0.54 -12.55 12.63
C PHE A 124 0.10 -13.19 11.31
N ILE A 125 -0.04 -14.52 11.26
CA ILE A 125 -0.51 -15.23 10.05
C ILE A 125 -1.97 -14.91 9.73
N LYS A 126 -2.81 -14.72 10.76
CA LYS A 126 -4.23 -14.38 10.59
C LYS A 126 -4.46 -12.90 10.23
N MET A 127 -3.45 -12.05 10.42
CA MET A 127 -3.55 -10.63 10.14
C MET A 127 -3.64 -10.39 8.63
N ASP A 128 -4.73 -9.80 8.17
CA ASP A 128 -4.89 -9.40 6.78
C ASP A 128 -4.13 -8.10 6.51
N TYR A 129 -2.86 -8.23 6.10
CA TYR A 129 -2.03 -7.08 5.73
C TYR A 129 -2.41 -6.48 4.37
N ASP A 130 -3.11 -7.21 3.52
CA ASP A 130 -3.63 -6.70 2.25
C ASP A 130 -4.77 -5.73 2.52
N TRP A 131 -5.62 -6.01 3.54
CA TRP A 131 -6.65 -5.09 4.00
C TRP A 131 -6.05 -3.73 4.45
N LEU A 132 -4.87 -3.70 5.03
CA LEU A 132 -4.17 -2.46 5.42
C LEU A 132 -3.74 -1.60 4.22
N CYS A 133 -3.82 -2.15 3.02
CA CYS A 133 -3.51 -1.49 1.76
C CYS A 133 -4.76 -1.30 0.88
N LEU A 134 -5.93 -1.80 1.35
CA LEU A 134 -7.16 -1.73 0.57
C LEU A 134 -7.86 -0.39 0.77
N PRO A 135 -8.33 0.17 -0.31
CA PRO A 135 -9.19 1.32 -0.30
C PRO A 135 -10.66 0.90 -0.17
N ASP A 136 -11.41 1.82 0.38
CA ASP A 136 -12.86 1.94 0.35
C ASP A 136 -13.70 0.64 0.50
N LYS A 137 -14.51 0.63 1.59
CA LYS A 137 -15.48 -0.43 1.93
C LYS A 137 -16.54 -0.69 0.86
N ASN A 138 -16.57 0.10 -0.20
CA ASN A 138 -17.55 0.03 -1.28
C ASN A 138 -17.07 -0.79 -2.49
N ILE A 139 -15.82 -1.31 -2.48
CA ILE A 139 -15.32 -2.20 -3.54
C ILE A 139 -15.47 -3.64 -3.09
N ASN A 140 -16.27 -4.39 -3.80
CA ASN A 140 -16.45 -5.81 -3.54
C ASN A 140 -15.34 -6.60 -4.25
N MET A 141 -14.42 -7.18 -3.47
CA MET A 141 -13.42 -8.09 -4.01
C MET A 141 -14.05 -9.45 -4.22
N ILE A 142 -13.98 -9.97 -5.43
CA ILE A 142 -14.53 -11.28 -5.81
C ILE A 142 -13.45 -12.24 -6.26
N ASP A 143 -13.60 -13.51 -5.95
CA ASP A 143 -12.71 -14.57 -6.41
C ASP A 143 -13.07 -15.06 -7.84
N ALA A 144 -12.27 -16.00 -8.37
CA ALA A 144 -12.47 -16.56 -9.70
C ALA A 144 -13.82 -17.27 -9.84
N THR A 145 -14.33 -17.91 -8.77
CA THR A 145 -15.60 -18.65 -8.77
C THR A 145 -16.76 -17.69 -8.87
N GLU A 146 -16.76 -16.66 -8.05
CA GLU A 146 -17.80 -15.62 -8.07
C GLU A 146 -17.77 -14.81 -9.37
N PHE A 147 -16.58 -14.52 -9.90
CA PHE A 147 -16.41 -13.87 -11.19
C PHE A 147 -17.04 -14.67 -12.33
N ARG A 148 -16.77 -15.99 -12.42
CA ARG A 148 -17.38 -16.88 -13.41
C ARG A 148 -18.91 -16.97 -13.27
N LYS A 149 -19.41 -16.98 -12.02
CA LYS A 149 -20.84 -16.95 -11.74
C LYS A 149 -21.48 -15.66 -12.26
N MET A 150 -20.86 -14.50 -11.99
CA MET A 150 -21.36 -13.21 -12.45
C MET A 150 -21.38 -13.09 -13.97
N LEU A 151 -20.42 -13.69 -14.69
CA LEU A 151 -20.41 -13.74 -16.15
C LEU A 151 -21.66 -14.41 -16.75
N ILE A 152 -22.26 -15.35 -16.03
CA ILE A 152 -23.40 -16.15 -16.50
C ILE A 152 -24.73 -15.58 -15.99
N GLU A 153 -24.77 -15.12 -14.75
CA GLU A 153 -26.01 -14.82 -14.02
C GLU A 153 -26.38 -13.34 -14.00
N THR A 154 -25.51 -12.42 -14.46
CA THR A 154 -25.75 -10.98 -14.33
C THR A 154 -25.53 -10.21 -15.63
N ASP A 155 -26.25 -9.07 -15.74
CA ASP A 155 -26.02 -8.05 -16.79
C ASP A 155 -24.92 -7.06 -16.40
N ALA A 156 -23.92 -7.49 -15.64
CA ALA A 156 -22.83 -6.63 -15.21
C ALA A 156 -21.94 -6.23 -16.39
N LEU A 157 -21.45 -5.01 -16.38
CA LEU A 157 -20.43 -4.57 -17.32
C LEU A 157 -19.06 -5.05 -16.84
N PHE A 158 -18.44 -5.94 -17.60
CA PHE A 158 -17.08 -6.40 -17.37
C PHE A 158 -16.09 -5.46 -18.07
N ILE A 159 -15.10 -4.93 -17.35
CA ILE A 159 -14.11 -4.00 -17.88
C ILE A 159 -12.72 -4.57 -17.67
N ASP A 160 -11.99 -4.76 -18.77
CA ASP A 160 -10.57 -5.10 -18.78
C ASP A 160 -9.72 -3.81 -18.74
N VAL A 161 -9.03 -3.59 -17.64
CA VAL A 161 -8.18 -2.39 -17.47
C VAL A 161 -6.70 -2.63 -17.77
N ARG A 162 -6.37 -3.74 -18.43
CA ARG A 162 -5.01 -3.99 -18.95
C ARG A 162 -4.74 -3.12 -20.17
N GLU A 163 -3.47 -2.88 -20.46
CA GLU A 163 -3.08 -2.22 -21.70
C GLU A 163 -3.37 -3.12 -22.92
N ASN A 164 -3.42 -2.51 -24.13
CA ASN A 164 -3.98 -3.16 -25.31
C ASN A 164 -3.26 -4.45 -25.75
N ASP A 165 -1.95 -4.53 -25.52
CA ASP A 165 -1.10 -5.62 -26.00
C ASP A 165 -0.87 -6.74 -24.97
N GLU A 166 -1.55 -6.69 -23.83
CA GLU A 166 -1.36 -7.67 -22.76
C GLU A 166 -2.07 -9.00 -23.03
N LYS A 167 -1.40 -10.09 -22.73
CA LYS A 167 -1.90 -11.47 -22.84
C LYS A 167 -2.17 -12.07 -21.45
N PRO A 168 -3.01 -13.10 -21.33
CA PRO A 168 -3.80 -13.76 -22.39
C PRO A 168 -4.99 -12.92 -22.86
N VAL A 169 -5.45 -13.16 -24.08
CA VAL A 169 -6.72 -12.61 -24.56
C VAL A 169 -7.85 -13.38 -23.90
N VAL A 170 -8.83 -12.66 -23.35
CA VAL A 170 -10.02 -13.26 -22.71
C VAL A 170 -11.13 -13.45 -23.75
N SER A 171 -11.90 -14.54 -23.63
CA SER A 171 -12.92 -14.95 -24.59
C SER A 171 -14.33 -14.52 -24.23
N PHE A 172 -14.58 -14.04 -23.03
CA PHE A 172 -15.89 -13.57 -22.58
C PHE A 172 -16.15 -12.10 -22.99
N ASN A 173 -17.41 -11.71 -23.02
CA ASN A 173 -17.82 -10.35 -23.38
C ASN A 173 -17.32 -9.33 -22.33
N HIS A 174 -16.59 -8.33 -22.76
CA HIS A 174 -16.06 -7.28 -21.90
C HIS A 174 -15.81 -5.97 -22.70
N LYS A 175 -15.75 -4.86 -22.00
CA LYS A 175 -15.28 -3.58 -22.55
C LYS A 175 -13.80 -3.43 -22.19
N LYS A 176 -12.97 -3.11 -23.18
CA LYS A 176 -11.55 -2.79 -22.96
C LYS A 176 -11.41 -1.31 -22.67
N ILE A 177 -10.91 -0.95 -21.49
CA ILE A 177 -10.58 0.42 -21.10
C ILE A 177 -9.26 0.38 -20.33
N PRO A 178 -8.11 0.59 -21.00
CA PRO A 178 -6.81 0.61 -20.33
C PRO A 178 -6.78 1.56 -19.14
N LEU A 179 -6.07 1.20 -18.09
CA LEU A 179 -5.97 2.03 -16.89
C LEU A 179 -5.45 3.43 -17.19
N SER A 180 -4.52 3.55 -18.16
CA SER A 180 -3.98 4.82 -18.65
C SER A 180 -5.02 5.77 -19.24
N GLN A 181 -6.18 5.25 -19.67
CA GLN A 181 -7.27 6.01 -20.27
C GLN A 181 -8.53 6.02 -19.39
N PHE A 182 -8.53 5.30 -18.28
CA PHE A 182 -9.71 4.98 -17.50
C PHE A 182 -10.39 6.24 -16.91
N GLU A 183 -9.62 7.20 -16.45
CA GLU A 183 -10.12 8.45 -15.86
C GLU A 183 -10.97 9.26 -16.85
N ASN A 184 -10.58 9.28 -18.13
CA ASN A 184 -11.32 9.98 -19.17
C ASN A 184 -12.63 9.27 -19.56
N GLU A 185 -12.69 7.95 -19.38
CA GLU A 185 -13.81 7.09 -19.77
C GLU A 185 -14.83 6.86 -18.64
N ILE A 186 -14.53 7.20 -17.39
CA ILE A 186 -15.41 6.98 -16.23
C ILE A 186 -16.80 7.55 -16.46
N LYS A 187 -16.90 8.77 -17.00
CA LYS A 187 -18.17 9.46 -17.27
C LYS A 187 -19.05 8.77 -18.31
N ASN A 188 -18.48 7.91 -19.11
CA ASN A 188 -19.17 7.15 -20.16
C ASN A 188 -19.68 5.79 -19.64
N ILE A 189 -19.48 5.46 -18.37
CA ILE A 189 -19.88 4.21 -17.74
C ILE A 189 -21.20 4.43 -17.02
N ASN A 190 -22.31 4.01 -17.65
CA ASN A 190 -23.67 4.23 -17.13
C ASN A 190 -24.24 3.03 -16.35
N GLN A 191 -23.59 1.88 -16.38
CA GLN A 191 -24.07 0.66 -15.74
C GLN A 191 -24.00 0.74 -14.21
N ASN A 192 -24.99 0.13 -13.54
CA ASN A 192 -25.06 0.11 -12.08
C ASN A 192 -24.19 -1.01 -11.47
N THR A 193 -23.94 -2.09 -12.20
CA THR A 193 -23.09 -3.20 -11.76
C THR A 193 -21.88 -3.29 -12.67
N ILE A 194 -20.70 -3.15 -12.12
CA ILE A 194 -19.45 -3.08 -12.87
C ILE A 194 -18.45 -4.06 -12.23
N VAL A 195 -17.85 -4.89 -13.07
CA VAL A 195 -16.82 -5.86 -12.68
C VAL A 195 -15.52 -5.51 -13.39
N LEU A 196 -14.52 -5.10 -12.63
CA LEU A 196 -13.22 -4.71 -13.13
C LEU A 196 -12.22 -5.86 -12.98
N PHE A 197 -11.39 -6.06 -13.99
CA PHE A 197 -10.32 -7.05 -13.92
C PHE A 197 -9.05 -6.58 -14.63
N CYS A 198 -7.92 -7.10 -14.17
CA CYS A 198 -6.62 -6.91 -14.80
C CYS A 198 -5.78 -8.18 -14.70
N GLN A 199 -4.47 -8.11 -14.90
CA GLN A 199 -3.59 -9.29 -14.84
C GLN A 199 -3.52 -9.92 -13.44
N THR A 200 -3.38 -9.09 -12.38
CA THR A 200 -3.06 -9.53 -11.01
C THR A 200 -3.97 -8.92 -9.93
N GLY A 201 -5.09 -8.28 -10.30
CA GLY A 201 -6.01 -7.63 -9.37
C GLY A 201 -5.63 -6.21 -8.93
N LYS A 202 -4.38 -5.77 -9.07
CA LYS A 202 -3.92 -4.46 -8.59
C LYS A 202 -4.51 -3.27 -9.37
N ARG A 203 -4.41 -3.30 -10.70
CA ARG A 203 -4.93 -2.22 -11.56
C ARG A 203 -6.45 -2.15 -11.58
N SER A 204 -7.14 -3.29 -11.49
CA SER A 204 -8.60 -3.32 -11.40
C SER A 204 -9.10 -2.71 -10.09
N LEU A 205 -8.37 -2.90 -9.01
CA LEU A 205 -8.65 -2.24 -7.73
C LEU A 205 -8.46 -0.72 -7.83
N GLN A 206 -7.37 -0.26 -8.45
CA GLN A 206 -7.13 1.16 -8.68
C GLN A 206 -8.22 1.79 -9.56
N ALA A 207 -8.64 1.12 -10.63
CA ALA A 207 -9.74 1.58 -11.48
C ALA A 207 -11.07 1.64 -10.71
N ALA A 208 -11.35 0.67 -9.83
CA ALA A 208 -12.52 0.67 -8.97
C ALA A 208 -12.55 1.90 -8.04
N GLN A 209 -11.40 2.27 -7.49
CA GLN A 209 -11.25 3.47 -6.66
C GLN A 209 -11.52 4.76 -7.43
N MET A 210 -10.94 4.86 -8.63
CA MET A 210 -11.16 6.01 -9.51
C MET A 210 -12.67 6.17 -9.83
N LEU A 211 -13.34 5.04 -10.11
CA LEU A 211 -14.78 5.02 -10.41
C LEU A 211 -15.63 5.49 -9.22
N LEU A 212 -15.30 5.09 -7.99
CA LEU A 212 -16.05 5.48 -6.79
C LEU A 212 -15.81 6.92 -6.35
N LYS A 213 -14.68 7.53 -6.72
CA LYS A 213 -14.41 8.95 -6.47
C LYS A 213 -15.27 9.89 -7.31
N ASP A 214 -15.65 9.48 -8.52
CA ASP A 214 -16.40 10.31 -9.49
C ASP A 214 -17.93 10.18 -9.32
N ASP A 215 -18.41 10.25 -8.06
CA ASP A 215 -19.84 10.29 -7.68
C ASP A 215 -20.67 9.03 -7.96
N ALA A 216 -20.02 7.88 -7.98
CA ALA A 216 -20.65 6.57 -8.24
C ALA A 216 -21.25 5.91 -6.97
N LYS A 217 -21.85 6.69 -6.04
CA LYS A 217 -22.35 6.20 -4.74
C LYS A 217 -23.40 5.10 -4.83
N ASP A 218 -24.12 5.02 -5.96
CA ASP A 218 -25.17 4.03 -6.17
C ASP A 218 -24.74 2.84 -7.03
N LYS A 219 -23.46 2.80 -7.48
CA LYS A 219 -22.96 1.70 -8.30
C LYS A 219 -22.38 0.57 -7.45
N LYS A 220 -22.67 -0.67 -7.86
CA LYS A 220 -22.05 -1.86 -7.30
C LYS A 220 -20.77 -2.16 -8.07
N VAL A 221 -19.63 -1.90 -7.45
CA VAL A 221 -18.32 -2.08 -8.07
C VAL A 221 -17.63 -3.31 -7.50
N TYR A 222 -17.19 -4.18 -8.40
CA TYR A 222 -16.48 -5.41 -8.10
C TYR A 222 -15.10 -5.39 -8.73
N SER A 223 -14.13 -6.00 -8.07
CA SER A 223 -12.77 -6.19 -8.62
C SER A 223 -12.35 -7.64 -8.45
N LEU A 224 -11.86 -8.26 -9.53
CA LEU A 224 -11.37 -9.64 -9.51
C LEU A 224 -10.07 -9.70 -8.70
N LYS A 225 -10.10 -10.42 -7.56
CA LYS A 225 -8.93 -10.73 -6.75
C LYS A 225 -7.96 -11.59 -7.57
N ASP A 226 -6.66 -11.30 -7.46
CA ASP A 226 -5.58 -12.00 -8.17
C ASP A 226 -5.66 -11.91 -9.72
N GLY A 227 -6.64 -11.18 -10.26
CA GLY A 227 -6.80 -10.89 -11.68
C GLY A 227 -7.07 -12.11 -12.55
N ILE A 228 -6.90 -11.95 -13.88
CA ILE A 228 -7.18 -13.03 -14.85
C ILE A 228 -6.26 -14.25 -14.70
N LEU A 229 -5.13 -14.12 -14.02
CA LEU A 229 -4.27 -15.28 -13.75
C LEU A 229 -4.98 -16.31 -12.88
N SER A 230 -5.88 -15.90 -12.01
CA SER A 230 -6.71 -16.80 -11.19
C SER A 230 -7.82 -17.54 -11.97
N LEU A 231 -8.04 -17.17 -13.23
CA LEU A 231 -9.02 -17.82 -14.11
C LEU A 231 -8.39 -18.92 -14.99
N GLN A 232 -7.06 -19.13 -14.91
CA GLN A 232 -6.31 -20.07 -15.74
C GLN A 232 -6.19 -21.45 -15.06
N ASP A 233 -7.31 -22.10 -14.69
CA ASP A 233 -7.36 -23.51 -14.30
C ASP A 233 -7.98 -24.37 -15.41
#